data_54a54843b13df5b16648e5201dabac8a
#
_entry.id   54a54843b13df5b16648e5201dabac8a
#
_cell.length_a   1.000
_cell.length_b   1.000
_cell.length_c   1.000
_cell.angle_alpha   90.00
_cell.angle_beta   90.00
_cell.angle_gamma   90.00
#
_symmetry.space_group_name_H-M   'P 1'
#
loop_
_entity.id
_entity.type
_entity.pdbx_description
1 polymer ?
#
loop_
_entity_poly.entity_id
_entity_poly.type
_entity_poly.pdbx_seq_one_letter_code
_entity_poly.pdbx_strand_id
1 'polypeptide(L)'
;GSSSFWGGTHKNPYTFTKWQGEELCKLYEKIYGLNVTVCRFYNVYGSHMPTEGEYRTVLPIFLEQYRKDEPLTVTGDGEQRRDFTHVDDIVDAMMKVVQLNKWGSFYELGKGQNYSINEVVDMFGSEKVYIDSIPGEARDTLCKSELARKKLKWNPKINLEDWIKEQL
;
A
#
# COMPACT_ATOMS: atom_id res chain seq x y z
N GLY A 1 -6.65 -5.92 -2.22
CA GLY A 1 -5.53 -5.22 -2.86
C GLY A 1 -5.93 -3.96 -3.56
N SER A 2 -5.22 -2.91 -3.29
CA SER A 2 -5.51 -1.54 -3.66
C SER A 2 -5.33 -1.18 -5.13
N SER A 3 -4.79 -2.05 -5.94
CA SER A 3 -4.28 -1.66 -7.26
C SER A 3 -5.28 -1.76 -8.41
N SER A 4 -6.53 -2.12 -8.15
CA SER A 4 -7.53 -2.28 -9.21
C SER A 4 -7.80 -1.00 -10.01
N PHE A 5 -7.53 0.18 -9.42
CA PHE A 5 -7.81 1.46 -10.07
C PHE A 5 -6.58 2.28 -10.46
N TRP A 6 -5.38 1.87 -10.09
CA TRP A 6 -4.16 2.57 -10.43
C TRP A 6 -3.86 2.45 -11.93
N GLY A 7 -4.24 3.45 -12.68
CA GLY A 7 -4.03 3.48 -14.13
C GLY A 7 -4.95 2.57 -14.94
N GLY A 8 -6.03 2.08 -14.34
CA GLY A 8 -7.07 1.29 -15.01
C GLY A 8 -6.99 -0.22 -14.73
N THR A 9 -8.15 -0.86 -14.80
CA THR A 9 -8.35 -2.29 -14.49
C THR A 9 -7.64 -3.25 -15.44
N HIS A 10 -7.27 -2.80 -16.63
CA HIS A 10 -6.66 -3.61 -17.69
C HIS A 10 -5.18 -3.29 -17.90
N LYS A 11 -4.52 -2.62 -16.96
CA LYS A 11 -3.12 -2.20 -17.11
C LYS A 11 -2.14 -3.37 -17.01
N ASN A 12 -2.41 -4.30 -16.12
CA ASN A 12 -1.63 -5.53 -15.95
C ASN A 12 -2.50 -6.64 -15.34
N PRO A 13 -2.05 -7.91 -15.35
CA PRO A 13 -2.79 -9.05 -14.80
C PRO A 13 -3.15 -8.87 -13.32
N TYR A 14 -2.27 -8.28 -12.51
CA TYR A 14 -2.51 -8.06 -11.10
C TYR A 14 -3.70 -7.11 -10.85
N THR A 15 -3.74 -5.94 -11.49
CA THR A 15 -4.85 -5.00 -11.33
C THR A 15 -6.17 -5.60 -11.81
N PHE A 16 -6.12 -6.39 -12.88
CA PHE A 16 -7.29 -7.08 -13.41
C PHE A 16 -7.85 -8.12 -12.42
N THR A 17 -7.01 -8.98 -11.85
CA THR A 17 -7.46 -9.99 -10.86
C THR A 17 -8.00 -9.36 -9.58
N LYS A 18 -7.42 -8.23 -9.13
CA LYS A 18 -7.97 -7.49 -7.98
C LYS A 18 -9.35 -6.90 -8.26
N TRP A 19 -9.54 -6.34 -9.44
CA TRP A 19 -10.86 -5.88 -9.88
C TRP A 19 -11.86 -7.03 -9.98
N GLN A 20 -11.49 -8.16 -10.57
CA GLN A 20 -12.35 -9.35 -10.62
C GLN A 20 -12.80 -9.79 -9.21
N GLY A 21 -11.90 -9.76 -8.23
CA GLY A 21 -12.24 -10.06 -6.82
C GLY A 21 -13.30 -9.11 -6.25
N GLU A 22 -13.22 -7.82 -6.57
CA GLU A 22 -14.26 -6.85 -6.15
C GLU A 22 -15.60 -7.12 -6.82
N GLU A 23 -15.62 -7.43 -8.13
CA GLU A 23 -16.86 -7.77 -8.85
C GLU A 23 -17.47 -9.08 -8.33
N LEU A 24 -16.62 -10.06 -7.97
CA LEU A 24 -17.08 -11.29 -7.35
C LEU A 24 -17.74 -11.02 -5.98
N CYS A 25 -17.16 -10.16 -5.16
CA CYS A 25 -17.75 -9.74 -3.89
C CYS A 25 -19.15 -9.13 -4.08
N LYS A 26 -19.31 -8.22 -5.04
CA LYS A 26 -20.60 -7.62 -5.39
C LYS A 26 -21.63 -8.66 -5.87
N LEU A 27 -21.18 -9.66 -6.63
CA LEU A 27 -22.03 -10.74 -7.11
C LEU A 27 -22.56 -11.59 -5.94
N TYR A 28 -21.69 -11.95 -5.00
CA TYR A 28 -22.08 -12.71 -3.81
C TYR A 28 -23.02 -11.92 -2.88
N GLU A 29 -22.78 -10.62 -2.71
CA GLU A 29 -23.70 -9.73 -2.00
C GLU A 29 -25.09 -9.77 -2.65
N LYS A 30 -25.14 -9.61 -3.98
CA LYS A 30 -26.40 -9.56 -4.73
C LYS A 30 -27.17 -10.89 -4.72
N ILE A 31 -26.48 -12.03 -4.89
CA ILE A 31 -27.13 -13.35 -5.05
C ILE A 31 -27.42 -14.00 -3.70
N TYR A 32 -26.49 -13.88 -2.75
CA TYR A 32 -26.55 -14.63 -1.50
C TYR A 32 -26.76 -13.74 -0.28
N GLY A 33 -26.89 -12.43 -0.44
CA GLY A 33 -27.05 -11.48 0.68
C GLY A 33 -25.82 -11.42 1.58
N LEU A 34 -24.62 -11.76 1.06
CA LEU A 34 -23.39 -11.72 1.85
C LEU A 34 -23.07 -10.29 2.24
N ASN A 35 -22.84 -10.04 3.51
CA ASN A 35 -22.39 -8.75 4.01
C ASN A 35 -20.92 -8.50 3.64
N VAL A 36 -20.68 -7.64 2.68
CA VAL A 36 -19.34 -7.36 2.15
C VAL A 36 -19.00 -5.87 2.22
N THR A 37 -17.76 -5.57 2.58
CA THR A 37 -17.14 -4.26 2.40
C THR A 37 -15.74 -4.45 1.82
N VAL A 38 -15.43 -3.71 0.77
CA VAL A 38 -14.13 -3.74 0.13
C VAL A 38 -13.23 -2.69 0.74
N CYS A 39 -12.06 -3.10 1.24
CA CYS A 39 -11.01 -2.20 1.70
C CYS A 39 -9.83 -2.25 0.71
N ARG A 40 -9.53 -1.14 0.06
CA ARG A 40 -8.40 -0.99 -0.86
C ARG A 40 -7.23 -0.38 -0.11
N PHE A 41 -6.16 -1.15 0.04
CA PHE A 41 -4.95 -0.70 0.72
C PHE A 41 -3.98 -0.04 -0.26
N TYR A 42 -3.28 0.96 0.22
CA TYR A 42 -2.08 1.50 -0.40
C TYR A 42 -0.86 0.75 0.15
N ASN A 43 0.37 1.14 -0.21
CA ASN A 43 1.55 0.35 0.15
C ASN A 43 1.67 0.15 1.67
N VAL A 44 1.18 -1.00 2.15
CA VAL A 44 1.17 -1.33 3.57
C VAL A 44 2.56 -1.74 4.01
N TYR A 45 3.00 -1.23 5.15
CA TYR A 45 4.28 -1.56 5.78
C TYR A 45 4.12 -1.76 7.28
N GLY A 46 5.14 -2.33 7.92
CA GLY A 46 5.17 -2.53 9.38
C GLY A 46 5.62 -3.93 9.76
N SER A 47 5.31 -4.34 10.98
CA SER A 47 5.67 -5.66 11.51
C SER A 47 5.09 -6.79 10.64
N HIS A 48 5.84 -7.89 10.54
CA HIS A 48 5.48 -9.09 9.77
C HIS A 48 5.38 -8.92 8.25
N MET A 49 5.89 -7.83 7.67
CA MET A 49 6.00 -7.74 6.22
C MET A 49 6.94 -8.82 5.68
N PRO A 50 6.66 -9.40 4.48
CA PRO A 50 7.49 -10.46 3.91
C PRO A 50 8.93 -10.02 3.70
N THR A 51 9.89 -10.74 4.29
CA THR A 51 11.34 -10.50 4.14
C THR A 51 11.97 -11.36 3.06
N GLU A 52 11.26 -12.40 2.59
CA GLU A 52 11.72 -13.34 1.58
C GLU A 52 10.66 -13.53 0.47
N GLY A 53 11.09 -14.07 -0.67
CA GLY A 53 10.21 -14.39 -1.81
C GLY A 53 9.98 -13.21 -2.77
N GLU A 54 9.22 -13.50 -3.84
CA GLU A 54 8.98 -12.57 -4.95
C GLU A 54 8.01 -11.42 -4.62
N TYR A 55 7.27 -11.54 -3.52
CA TYR A 55 6.27 -10.53 -3.12
C TYR A 55 6.81 -9.49 -2.15
N ARG A 56 8.12 -9.42 -1.98
CA ARG A 56 8.76 -8.39 -1.16
C ARG A 56 8.51 -6.99 -1.75
N THR A 57 8.12 -6.07 -0.88
CA THR A 57 8.02 -4.64 -1.22
C THR A 57 9.35 -3.93 -0.98
N VAL A 58 9.45 -2.66 -1.33
CA VAL A 58 10.69 -1.90 -1.26
C VAL A 58 11.27 -1.79 0.16
N LEU A 59 10.43 -1.59 1.19
CA LEU A 59 10.93 -1.36 2.56
C LEU A 59 11.67 -2.58 3.17
N PRO A 60 11.16 -3.83 3.11
CA PRO A 60 11.93 -4.96 3.60
C PRO A 60 13.22 -5.20 2.80
N ILE A 61 13.25 -4.88 1.50
CA ILE A 61 14.48 -4.96 0.69
C ILE A 61 15.50 -3.94 1.22
N PHE A 62 15.09 -2.69 1.41
CA PHE A 62 15.97 -1.64 1.91
C PHE A 62 16.49 -1.91 3.32
N LEU A 63 15.63 -2.42 4.22
CA LEU A 63 16.06 -2.82 5.56
C LEU A 63 17.08 -3.97 5.54
N GLU A 64 16.90 -4.93 4.65
CA GLU A 64 17.86 -6.03 4.49
C GLU A 64 19.21 -5.50 3.98
N GLN A 65 19.20 -4.68 2.94
CA GLN A 65 20.41 -4.08 2.36
C GLN A 65 21.12 -3.18 3.38
N TYR A 66 20.38 -2.32 4.06
CA TYR A 66 20.92 -1.47 5.13
C TYR A 66 21.65 -2.28 6.21
N ARG A 67 21.04 -3.37 6.71
CA ARG A 67 21.64 -4.26 7.73
C ARG A 67 22.88 -4.99 7.25
N LYS A 68 23.04 -5.14 5.93
CA LYS A 68 24.21 -5.75 5.30
C LYS A 68 25.27 -4.74 4.88
N ASP A 69 25.05 -3.46 5.17
CA ASP A 69 25.91 -2.34 4.69
C ASP A 69 26.06 -2.33 3.16
N GLU A 70 24.97 -2.67 2.45
CA GLU A 70 24.89 -2.69 0.99
C GLU A 70 24.17 -1.42 0.49
N PRO A 71 24.52 -0.87 -0.68
CA PRO A 71 23.77 0.22 -1.29
C PRO A 71 22.31 -0.17 -1.56
N LEU A 72 21.37 0.77 -1.34
CA LEU A 72 19.96 0.53 -1.59
C LEU A 72 19.66 0.51 -3.10
N THR A 73 19.00 -0.56 -3.57
CA THR A 73 18.69 -0.72 -5.00
C THR A 73 17.42 0.02 -5.39
N VAL A 74 17.54 1.01 -6.27
CA VAL A 74 16.44 1.85 -6.76
C VAL A 74 16.10 1.48 -8.20
N THR A 75 14.85 1.07 -8.46
CA THR A 75 14.38 0.77 -9.81
C THR A 75 14.15 2.05 -10.61
N GLY A 76 14.56 2.06 -11.89
CA GLY A 76 14.39 3.19 -12.79
C GLY A 76 15.11 4.45 -12.29
N ASP A 77 14.43 5.58 -12.26
CA ASP A 77 14.96 6.88 -11.80
C ASP A 77 14.67 7.17 -10.30
N GLY A 78 13.93 6.31 -9.63
CA GLY A 78 13.56 6.48 -8.23
C GLY A 78 12.47 7.53 -7.95
N GLU A 79 11.92 8.17 -9.01
CA GLU A 79 10.90 9.22 -8.86
C GLU A 79 9.47 8.65 -8.82
N GLN A 80 9.30 7.33 -8.90
CA GLN A 80 8.01 6.70 -8.66
C GLN A 80 7.58 6.89 -7.20
N ARG A 81 6.35 7.38 -7.01
CA ARG A 81 5.84 7.76 -5.70
C ARG A 81 4.87 6.73 -5.13
N ARG A 82 4.92 6.51 -3.83
CA ARG A 82 4.07 5.55 -3.12
C ARG A 82 3.47 6.18 -1.85
N ASP A 83 2.17 5.97 -1.66
CA ASP A 83 1.48 6.25 -0.40
C ASP A 83 1.73 5.06 0.54
N PHE A 84 2.57 5.25 1.53
CA PHE A 84 2.89 4.24 2.53
C PHE A 84 1.98 4.38 3.74
N THR A 85 1.33 3.28 4.14
CA THR A 85 0.40 3.27 5.27
C THR A 85 0.78 2.14 6.22
N HIS A 86 0.95 2.46 7.51
CA HIS A 86 1.36 1.46 8.50
C HIS A 86 0.26 0.41 8.73
N VAL A 87 0.66 -0.83 8.96
CA VAL A 87 -0.26 -1.97 9.14
C VAL A 87 -1.23 -1.75 10.31
N ASP A 88 -0.78 -1.16 11.41
CA ASP A 88 -1.66 -0.90 12.56
C ASP A 88 -2.73 0.15 12.24
N ASP A 89 -2.41 1.16 11.44
CA ASP A 89 -3.41 2.11 10.95
C ASP A 89 -4.44 1.41 10.04
N ILE A 90 -4.01 0.47 9.20
CA ILE A 90 -4.92 -0.34 8.36
C ILE A 90 -5.81 -1.22 9.23
N VAL A 91 -5.26 -1.90 10.24
CA VAL A 91 -6.03 -2.75 11.16
C VAL A 91 -7.07 -1.92 11.93
N ASP A 92 -6.70 -0.72 12.42
CA ASP A 92 -7.65 0.20 13.06
C ASP A 92 -8.81 0.56 12.11
N ALA A 93 -8.52 0.87 10.84
CA ALA A 93 -9.56 1.12 9.85
C ALA A 93 -10.50 -0.08 9.65
N MET A 94 -9.93 -1.28 9.50
CA MET A 94 -10.71 -2.52 9.32
C MET A 94 -11.60 -2.81 10.54
N MET A 95 -11.10 -2.62 11.75
CA MET A 95 -11.89 -2.77 12.97
C MET A 95 -13.05 -1.76 13.01
N LYS A 96 -12.83 -0.52 12.60
CA LYS A 96 -13.89 0.50 12.49
C LYS A 96 -14.94 0.14 11.43
N VAL A 97 -14.54 -0.48 10.31
CA VAL A 97 -15.49 -1.00 9.32
C VAL A 97 -16.40 -2.05 9.93
N VAL A 98 -15.84 -3.02 10.67
CA VAL A 98 -16.63 -4.06 11.36
C VAL A 98 -17.57 -3.44 12.40
N GLN A 99 -17.06 -2.52 13.22
CA GLN A 99 -17.86 -1.85 14.26
C GLN A 99 -19.00 -1.00 13.68
N LEU A 100 -18.79 -0.38 12.51
CA LEU A 100 -19.83 0.39 11.83
C LEU A 100 -21.02 -0.47 11.42
N ASN A 101 -20.79 -1.76 11.18
CA ASN A 101 -21.81 -2.76 10.79
C ASN A 101 -22.69 -2.29 9.61
N LYS A 102 -22.08 -1.60 8.64
CA LYS A 102 -22.72 -1.13 7.40
C LYS A 102 -21.95 -1.66 6.21
N TRP A 103 -22.61 -2.47 5.42
CA TRP A 103 -22.04 -3.23 4.32
C TRP A 103 -22.34 -2.58 2.96
N GLY A 104 -21.81 -3.14 1.86
CA GLY A 104 -22.03 -2.64 0.50
C GLY A 104 -21.19 -1.43 0.12
N SER A 105 -20.25 -1.00 0.96
CA SER A 105 -19.37 0.15 0.69
C SER A 105 -17.97 -0.30 0.26
N PHE A 106 -17.19 0.62 -0.29
CA PHE A 106 -15.75 0.44 -0.40
C PHE A 106 -15.02 1.61 0.26
N TYR A 107 -13.86 1.32 0.82
CA TYR A 107 -13.00 2.30 1.45
C TYR A 107 -11.58 2.21 0.89
N GLU A 108 -11.04 3.34 0.49
CA GLU A 108 -9.61 3.47 0.19
C GLU A 108 -8.88 3.86 1.48
N LEU A 109 -7.91 3.04 1.87
CA LEU A 109 -7.18 3.17 3.11
C LEU A 109 -5.72 3.49 2.81
N GLY A 110 -5.40 4.77 2.81
CA GLY A 110 -4.07 5.32 2.58
C GLY A 110 -3.78 6.50 3.49
N LYS A 111 -2.49 6.76 3.71
CA LYS A 111 -2.02 7.89 4.53
C LYS A 111 -2.44 9.24 3.95
N GLY A 112 -2.59 9.31 2.60
CA GLY A 112 -2.87 10.55 1.88
C GLY A 112 -1.64 11.44 1.71
N GLN A 113 -0.48 10.86 1.91
CA GLN A 113 0.84 11.44 1.65
C GLN A 113 1.70 10.38 0.97
N ASN A 114 2.42 10.74 -0.08
CA ASN A 114 3.32 9.84 -0.75
C ASN A 114 4.75 10.35 -0.79
N TYR A 115 5.68 9.41 -0.96
CA TYR A 115 7.10 9.65 -1.08
C TYR A 115 7.63 9.03 -2.36
N SER A 116 8.60 9.67 -3.02
CA SER A 116 9.39 9.01 -4.06
C SER A 116 10.29 7.95 -3.44
N ILE A 117 10.74 6.98 -4.22
CA ILE A 117 11.69 5.98 -3.74
C ILE A 117 13.03 6.66 -3.36
N ASN A 118 13.41 7.71 -4.07
CA ASN A 118 14.57 8.52 -3.70
C ASN A 118 14.42 9.16 -2.31
N GLU A 119 13.27 9.78 -2.02
CA GLU A 119 12.97 10.33 -0.67
C GLU A 119 13.00 9.24 0.41
N VAL A 120 12.55 8.02 0.09
CA VAL A 120 12.63 6.90 1.04
C VAL A 120 14.08 6.49 1.30
N VAL A 121 14.94 6.42 0.26
CA VAL A 121 16.38 6.15 0.44
C VAL A 121 17.03 7.20 1.34
N ASP A 122 16.70 8.47 1.13
CA ASP A 122 17.24 9.58 1.94
C ASP A 122 16.88 9.44 3.44
N MET A 123 15.73 8.82 3.78
CA MET A 123 15.35 8.50 5.17
C MET A 123 16.27 7.45 5.81
N PHE A 124 16.87 6.56 5.01
CA PHE A 124 17.86 5.57 5.49
C PHE A 124 19.26 6.16 5.65
N GLY A 125 19.56 7.27 4.98
CA GLY A 125 20.90 7.87 4.98
C GLY A 125 21.97 7.01 4.31
N SER A 126 21.57 6.10 3.41
CA SER A 126 22.45 5.13 2.75
C SER A 126 22.77 5.54 1.32
N GLU A 127 23.86 4.99 0.78
CA GLU A 127 24.14 5.06 -0.65
C GLU A 127 23.07 4.31 -1.45
N LYS A 128 22.89 4.69 -2.71
CA LYS A 128 21.95 4.06 -3.63
C LYS A 128 22.59 3.67 -4.96
N VAL A 129 22.06 2.61 -5.54
CA VAL A 129 22.41 2.17 -6.90
C VAL A 129 21.13 2.01 -7.71
N TYR A 130 21.14 2.55 -8.93
CA TYR A 130 19.99 2.44 -9.83
C TYR A 130 20.06 1.15 -10.64
N ILE A 131 18.92 0.47 -10.76
CA ILE A 131 18.73 -0.73 -11.55
C ILE A 131 17.62 -0.53 -12.57
N ASP A 132 17.47 -1.44 -13.52
CA ASP A 132 16.49 -1.33 -14.60
C ASP A 132 15.05 -1.14 -14.06
N SER A 133 14.26 -0.34 -14.78
CA SER A 133 12.86 -0.11 -14.46
C SER A 133 12.01 -1.37 -14.66
N ILE A 134 10.98 -1.53 -13.81
CA ILE A 134 10.03 -2.64 -13.92
C ILE A 134 8.90 -2.27 -14.88
N PRO A 135 8.67 -3.01 -15.97
CA PRO A 135 7.57 -2.75 -16.89
C PRO A 135 6.20 -2.78 -16.19
N GLY A 136 5.37 -1.77 -16.43
CA GLY A 136 4.03 -1.69 -15.85
C GLY A 136 3.97 -1.20 -14.40
N GLU A 137 5.09 -0.79 -13.83
CA GLU A 137 5.11 -0.17 -12.51
C GLU A 137 4.32 1.15 -12.52
N ALA A 138 3.51 1.37 -11.46
CA ALA A 138 2.77 2.62 -11.31
C ALA A 138 3.72 3.77 -10.98
N ARG A 139 3.59 4.90 -11.71
CA ARG A 139 4.45 6.08 -11.49
C ARG A 139 4.10 6.82 -10.21
N ASP A 140 2.80 6.92 -9.89
CA ASP A 140 2.33 7.64 -8.71
C ASP A 140 1.15 6.92 -8.08
N THR A 141 1.18 6.74 -6.77
CA THR A 141 0.07 6.23 -5.98
C THR A 141 -0.17 7.15 -4.78
N LEU A 142 -1.40 7.66 -4.66
CA LEU A 142 -1.80 8.56 -3.58
C LEU A 142 -3.28 8.35 -3.26
N CYS A 143 -3.61 8.10 -2.01
CA CYS A 143 -4.99 8.07 -1.53
C CYS A 143 -5.54 9.50 -1.43
N LYS A 144 -6.48 9.82 -2.32
CA LYS A 144 -7.20 11.10 -2.32
C LYS A 144 -8.60 10.99 -1.72
N SER A 145 -9.02 9.77 -1.32
CA SER A 145 -10.35 9.52 -0.81
C SER A 145 -10.48 9.94 0.66
N GLU A 146 -11.42 10.82 0.91
CA GLU A 146 -11.79 11.26 2.26
C GLU A 146 -12.90 10.39 2.90
N LEU A 147 -13.39 9.37 2.18
CA LEU A 147 -14.55 8.60 2.62
C LEU A 147 -14.29 7.85 3.93
N ALA A 148 -13.14 7.18 4.04
CA ALA A 148 -12.76 6.46 5.26
C ALA A 148 -12.59 7.43 6.43
N ARG A 149 -11.95 8.58 6.23
CA ARG A 149 -11.79 9.61 7.27
C ARG A 149 -13.14 10.09 7.79
N LYS A 150 -14.07 10.40 6.89
CA LYS A 150 -15.40 10.93 7.25
C LYS A 150 -16.33 9.88 7.86
N LYS A 151 -16.41 8.69 7.25
CA LYS A 151 -17.40 7.66 7.66
C LYS A 151 -16.92 6.81 8.82
N LEU A 152 -15.63 6.47 8.87
CA LEU A 152 -15.04 5.65 9.92
C LEU A 152 -14.42 6.50 11.04
N LYS A 153 -14.35 7.82 10.89
CA LYS A 153 -13.57 8.71 11.76
C LYS A 153 -12.13 8.21 11.93
N TRP A 154 -11.60 7.67 10.84
CA TRP A 154 -10.27 7.08 10.80
C TRP A 154 -9.23 8.12 10.40
N ASN A 155 -8.13 8.15 11.10
CA ASN A 155 -7.00 9.01 10.77
C ASN A 155 -5.70 8.23 11.00
N PRO A 156 -4.96 7.85 9.95
CA PRO A 156 -3.69 7.15 10.07
C PRO A 156 -2.65 8.04 10.76
N LYS A 157 -1.97 7.51 11.77
CA LYS A 157 -1.12 8.28 12.68
C LYS A 157 0.37 8.05 12.44
N ILE A 158 0.75 6.81 12.11
CA ILE A 158 2.15 6.41 12.07
C ILE A 158 2.83 6.99 10.83
N ASN A 159 3.96 7.65 11.02
CA ASN A 159 4.75 8.24 9.95
C ASN A 159 5.82 7.26 9.48
N LEU A 160 6.08 7.26 8.17
CA LEU A 160 7.07 6.38 7.57
C LEU A 160 8.48 6.69 8.06
N GLU A 161 8.85 7.96 8.10
CA GLU A 161 10.17 8.41 8.52
C GLU A 161 10.47 8.02 9.97
N ASP A 162 9.52 8.25 10.88
CA ASP A 162 9.67 7.90 12.29
C ASP A 162 9.82 6.38 12.46
N TRP A 163 8.99 5.61 11.74
CA TRP A 163 9.06 4.16 11.76
C TRP A 163 10.40 3.63 11.20
N ILE A 164 10.90 4.19 10.09
CA ILE A 164 12.22 3.82 9.54
C ILE A 164 13.30 4.07 10.59
N LYS A 165 13.33 5.24 11.23
CA LYS A 165 14.32 5.56 12.29
C LYS A 165 14.30 4.57 13.44
N GLU A 166 13.15 4.00 13.79
CA GLU A 166 13.03 2.98 14.83
C GLU A 166 13.59 1.61 14.39
N GLN A 167 13.75 1.36 13.07
CA GLN A 167 14.27 0.11 12.53
C GLN A 167 15.79 0.12 12.32
N LEU A 168 16.41 1.32 12.25
CA LEU A 168 17.85 1.52 12.04
C LEU A 168 18.63 1.48 13.36
#